data_acc093335c6ed6f18be2b5aa7fd60603
#
_entry.id   acc093335c6ed6f18be2b5aa7fd60603
#
_cell.length_a   1.000
_cell.length_b   1.000
_cell.length_c   1.000
_cell.angle_alpha   90.00
_cell.angle_beta   90.00
_cell.angle_gamma   90.00
#
_symmetry.space_group_name_H-M   'P 1'
#
loop_
_entity.id
_entity.type
_entity.pdbx_description
1 polymer ?
#
loop_
_entity_poly.entity_id
_entity_poly.type
_entity_poly.pdbx_seq_one_letter_code
_entity_poly.pdbx_strand_id
1 'polypeptide(L)'
;MTRRLLAAATVIAAVIIAATAVTAHAISPITRPRLERDLPVAFSNLYVKQAAILGHTGITVDSLHARAMCDKHGPKVPDFGPGGDWTCLMSWSDPRVNMPDGWGKFELNVHSNGCYTATGPTKLVGFLTISDTAGRDVTNPVFEFDSCFDPNSSNAPTGVVFSSVLTITSTAVGSSSRGMPTVDVSCSLGEKGCVGAVTAQSATGDTAVDYDLEPGRKSTLSLPGQPVGPITLMFAPRTGTAPAPTRLPLP
;
A
#
# COMPACT_ATOMS: atom_id res chain seq x y z
N MET A 1 32.85 -75.63 17.12
CA MET A 1 31.76 -75.25 16.23
C MET A 1 31.27 -73.85 16.63
N THR A 2 31.80 -72.84 16.01
CA THR A 2 31.57 -71.47 16.37
C THR A 2 30.74 -70.82 15.25
N ARG A 3 29.46 -70.52 15.53
CA ARG A 3 28.58 -69.78 14.65
C ARG A 3 28.86 -68.29 14.83
N ARG A 4 29.37 -67.61 13.79
CA ARG A 4 29.50 -66.21 13.70
C ARG A 4 28.14 -65.65 13.24
N LEU A 5 27.48 -64.84 14.06
CA LEU A 5 26.31 -64.03 13.70
C LEU A 5 26.81 -62.72 13.07
N LEU A 6 26.55 -62.54 11.83
CA LEU A 6 26.73 -61.31 11.10
C LEU A 6 25.51 -60.40 11.42
N ALA A 7 25.76 -59.33 12.15
CA ALA A 7 24.76 -58.24 12.31
C ALA A 7 24.83 -57.31 11.11
N ALA A 8 23.77 -57.32 10.30
CA ALA A 8 23.58 -56.34 9.24
C ALA A 8 23.06 -55.05 9.84
N ALA A 9 23.89 -54.01 9.86
CA ALA A 9 23.47 -52.66 10.23
C ALA A 9 22.78 -51.98 9.02
N THR A 10 21.48 -51.90 9.09
CA THR A 10 20.67 -51.13 8.10
C THR A 10 20.73 -49.66 8.47
N VAL A 11 21.49 -48.89 7.69
CA VAL A 11 21.51 -47.42 7.77
C VAL A 11 20.26 -46.91 7.07
N ILE A 12 19.27 -46.48 7.83
CA ILE A 12 18.11 -45.76 7.31
C ILE A 12 18.52 -44.31 7.16
N ALA A 13 18.83 -43.90 5.94
CA ALA A 13 19.00 -42.50 5.58
C ALA A 13 17.62 -41.83 5.56
N ALA A 14 17.27 -41.10 6.60
CA ALA A 14 16.11 -40.23 6.63
C ALA A 14 16.40 -39.02 5.77
N VAL A 15 15.90 -39.01 4.55
CA VAL A 15 15.87 -37.82 3.69
C VAL A 15 14.80 -36.87 4.25
N ILE A 16 15.22 -35.86 5.00
CA ILE A 16 14.36 -34.76 5.41
C ILE A 16 14.16 -33.87 4.17
N ILE A 17 13.08 -34.08 3.47
CA ILE A 17 12.61 -33.12 2.45
C ILE A 17 12.09 -31.93 3.22
N ALA A 18 12.89 -30.89 3.33
CA ALA A 18 12.43 -29.58 3.75
C ALA A 18 11.49 -29.04 2.66
N ALA A 19 10.20 -29.30 2.80
CA ALA A 19 9.20 -28.63 2.02
C ALA A 19 9.23 -27.16 2.42
N THR A 20 9.95 -26.35 1.66
CA THR A 20 9.78 -24.90 1.70
C THR A 20 8.35 -24.61 1.25
N ALA A 21 7.45 -24.44 2.21
CA ALA A 21 6.13 -23.91 1.94
C ALA A 21 6.35 -22.51 1.38
N VAL A 22 6.34 -22.41 0.05
CA VAL A 22 6.10 -21.14 -0.63
C VAL A 22 4.70 -20.76 -0.19
N THR A 23 4.59 -19.89 0.79
CA THR A 23 3.32 -19.24 1.14
C THR A 23 2.93 -18.45 -0.08
N ALA A 24 2.15 -19.06 -0.96
CA ALA A 24 1.42 -18.31 -1.97
C ALA A 24 0.63 -17.26 -1.18
N HIS A 25 1.01 -15.99 -1.32
CA HIS A 25 0.25 -14.90 -0.75
C HIS A 25 -1.13 -15.01 -1.38
N ALA A 26 -2.08 -15.51 -0.62
CA ALA A 26 -3.45 -15.61 -1.08
C ALA A 26 -3.90 -14.18 -1.38
N ILE A 27 -4.06 -13.88 -2.66
CA ILE A 27 -4.69 -12.64 -3.08
C ILE A 27 -6.05 -12.63 -2.40
N SER A 28 -6.25 -11.70 -1.48
CA SER A 28 -7.53 -11.61 -0.78
C SER A 28 -8.66 -11.43 -1.79
N PRO A 29 -9.80 -12.06 -1.54
CA PRO A 29 -10.86 -12.08 -2.53
C PRO A 29 -11.32 -10.65 -2.86
N ILE A 30 -11.58 -10.41 -4.12
CA ILE A 30 -12.19 -9.17 -4.59
C ILE A 30 -13.61 -9.13 -4.03
N THR A 31 -13.91 -8.11 -3.25
CA THR A 31 -15.20 -7.93 -2.60
C THR A 31 -15.69 -6.50 -2.77
N ARG A 32 -17.00 -6.30 -2.69
CA ARG A 32 -17.63 -4.98 -2.68
C ARG A 32 -16.96 -4.00 -1.69
N PRO A 33 -16.79 -4.31 -0.39
CA PRO A 33 -16.17 -3.37 0.54
C PRO A 33 -14.73 -3.01 0.17
N ARG A 34 -14.07 -3.87 -0.58
CA ARG A 34 -12.73 -3.64 -1.06
C ARG A 34 -12.71 -2.57 -2.16
N LEU A 35 -13.54 -2.72 -3.17
CA LEU A 35 -13.69 -1.74 -4.23
C LEU A 35 -14.17 -0.38 -3.70
N GLU A 36 -15.13 -0.40 -2.76
CA GLU A 36 -15.67 0.80 -2.13
C GLU A 36 -14.63 1.61 -1.36
N ARG A 37 -13.56 0.98 -0.88
CA ARG A 37 -12.44 1.67 -0.23
C ARG A 37 -11.36 2.13 -1.21
N ASP A 38 -11.04 1.32 -2.20
CA ASP A 38 -9.93 1.58 -3.11
C ASP A 38 -10.27 2.60 -4.21
N LEU A 39 -11.40 2.41 -4.86
CA LEU A 39 -11.80 3.24 -6.00
C LEU A 39 -11.83 4.74 -5.68
N PRO A 40 -12.37 5.21 -4.53
CA PRO A 40 -12.33 6.63 -4.17
C PRO A 40 -10.91 7.20 -4.06
N VAL A 41 -9.97 6.41 -3.57
CA VAL A 41 -8.56 6.85 -3.42
C VAL A 41 -7.89 6.98 -4.79
N ALA A 42 -8.02 5.95 -5.64
CA ALA A 42 -7.52 5.98 -7.00
C ALA A 42 -8.10 7.17 -7.79
N PHE A 43 -9.41 7.29 -7.77
CA PHE A 43 -10.14 8.38 -8.41
C PHE A 43 -9.66 9.75 -7.92
N SER A 44 -9.59 9.98 -6.61
CA SER A 44 -9.22 11.27 -6.04
C SER A 44 -7.83 11.72 -6.46
N ASN A 45 -6.86 10.80 -6.48
CA ASN A 45 -5.50 11.10 -6.93
C ASN A 45 -5.44 11.50 -8.40
N LEU A 46 -6.23 10.85 -9.25
CA LEU A 46 -6.32 11.16 -10.67
C LEU A 46 -7.13 12.44 -10.92
N TYR A 47 -8.18 12.66 -10.15
CA TYR A 47 -9.00 13.88 -10.24
C TYR A 47 -8.21 15.14 -9.89
N VAL A 48 -7.34 15.08 -8.88
CA VAL A 48 -6.42 16.18 -8.56
C VAL A 48 -5.48 16.47 -9.72
N LYS A 49 -4.99 15.44 -10.42
CA LYS A 49 -4.18 15.62 -11.65
C LYS A 49 -5.00 16.27 -12.78
N GLN A 50 -6.22 15.79 -13.00
CA GLN A 50 -7.14 16.41 -13.97
C GLN A 50 -7.39 17.88 -13.64
N ALA A 51 -7.68 18.19 -12.38
CA ALA A 51 -7.89 19.56 -11.92
C ALA A 51 -6.68 20.45 -12.21
N ALA A 52 -5.47 19.96 -11.97
CA ALA A 52 -4.24 20.68 -12.29
C ALA A 52 -4.07 20.91 -13.81
N ILE A 53 -4.37 19.92 -14.66
CA ILE A 53 -4.35 20.03 -16.11
C ILE A 53 -5.32 21.14 -16.58
N LEU A 54 -6.50 21.18 -15.99
CA LEU A 54 -7.55 22.17 -16.30
C LEU A 54 -7.31 23.56 -15.66
N GLY A 55 -6.24 23.72 -14.87
CA GLY A 55 -5.95 24.96 -14.14
C GLY A 55 -6.88 25.21 -12.94
N HIS A 56 -7.55 24.20 -12.45
CA HIS A 56 -8.41 24.28 -11.28
C HIS A 56 -7.56 24.20 -10.01
N THR A 57 -7.43 25.30 -9.30
CA THR A 57 -6.69 25.36 -8.02
C THR A 57 -7.57 24.99 -6.84
N GLY A 58 -6.94 24.57 -5.73
CA GLY A 58 -7.63 24.32 -4.45
C GLY A 58 -8.28 22.94 -4.34
N ILE A 59 -8.19 22.09 -5.36
CA ILE A 59 -8.66 20.70 -5.28
C ILE A 59 -7.55 19.84 -4.68
N THR A 60 -7.88 19.16 -3.60
CA THR A 60 -7.01 18.18 -2.92
C THR A 60 -7.75 16.86 -2.74
N VAL A 61 -7.04 15.78 -2.52
CA VAL A 61 -7.64 14.46 -2.25
C VAL A 61 -8.66 14.55 -1.11
N ASP A 62 -8.29 15.22 -0.02
CA ASP A 62 -9.17 15.35 1.15
C ASP A 62 -10.40 16.22 0.86
N SER A 63 -10.26 17.29 0.06
CA SER A 63 -11.39 18.17 -0.26
C SER A 63 -12.46 17.50 -1.12
N LEU A 64 -12.11 16.45 -1.84
CA LEU A 64 -13.06 15.72 -2.68
C LEU A 64 -14.05 14.88 -1.86
N HIS A 65 -13.69 14.44 -0.65
CA HIS A 65 -14.55 13.57 0.16
C HIS A 65 -15.15 12.40 -0.63
N ALA A 66 -14.37 11.83 -1.56
CA ALA A 66 -14.85 10.82 -2.47
C ALA A 66 -15.32 9.54 -1.76
N ARG A 67 -16.42 8.99 -2.22
CA ARG A 67 -17.02 7.75 -1.69
C ARG A 67 -17.54 6.90 -2.83
N ALA A 68 -17.58 5.59 -2.64
CA ALA A 68 -18.14 4.63 -3.58
C ALA A 68 -19.18 3.73 -2.93
N MET A 69 -20.14 3.30 -3.72
CA MET A 69 -21.03 2.17 -3.46
C MET A 69 -20.97 1.26 -4.67
N CYS A 70 -20.53 0.02 -4.50
CA CYS A 70 -20.31 -0.91 -5.59
C CYS A 70 -21.30 -2.08 -5.56
N ASP A 71 -21.60 -2.61 -6.72
CA ASP A 71 -22.50 -3.74 -6.93
C ASP A 71 -22.01 -4.56 -8.12
N LYS A 72 -22.11 -5.88 -8.02
CA LYS A 72 -21.76 -6.78 -9.11
C LYS A 72 -23.02 -7.34 -9.75
N HIS A 73 -23.62 -6.57 -10.66
CA HIS A 73 -24.75 -7.00 -11.48
C HIS A 73 -26.04 -7.30 -10.69
N GLY A 74 -26.24 -6.63 -9.53
CA GLY A 74 -27.50 -6.66 -8.78
C GLY A 74 -27.69 -7.86 -7.83
N PRO A 75 -28.85 -7.94 -7.18
CA PRO A 75 -29.03 -8.76 -5.98
C PRO A 75 -28.99 -10.27 -6.20
N LYS A 76 -28.95 -10.73 -7.45
CA LYS A 76 -28.88 -12.17 -7.78
C LYS A 76 -27.45 -12.68 -7.95
N VAL A 77 -26.48 -11.78 -8.06
CA VAL A 77 -25.05 -12.11 -8.22
C VAL A 77 -24.33 -11.70 -6.95
N PRO A 78 -23.51 -12.56 -6.35
CA PRO A 78 -22.73 -12.18 -5.20
C PRO A 78 -21.72 -11.07 -5.54
N ASP A 79 -21.61 -10.05 -4.69
CA ASP A 79 -20.65 -8.96 -4.79
C ASP A 79 -19.22 -9.43 -4.49
N PHE A 80 -18.74 -10.35 -5.32
CA PHE A 80 -17.52 -11.10 -5.10
C PHE A 80 -16.85 -11.53 -6.42
N GLY A 81 -15.50 -11.53 -6.43
CA GLY A 81 -14.67 -12.06 -7.48
C GLY A 81 -14.43 -11.11 -8.65
N PRO A 82 -13.54 -11.49 -9.59
CA PRO A 82 -13.25 -10.71 -10.79
C PRO A 82 -14.44 -10.68 -11.75
N GLY A 83 -14.43 -9.75 -12.69
CA GLY A 83 -15.41 -9.63 -13.78
C GLY A 83 -15.51 -8.20 -14.32
N GLY A 84 -16.11 -8.09 -15.51
CA GLY A 84 -16.43 -6.81 -16.16
C GLY A 84 -17.84 -6.31 -15.84
N ASP A 85 -18.47 -6.88 -14.85
CA ASP A 85 -19.86 -6.61 -14.47
C ASP A 85 -19.99 -5.79 -13.18
N TRP A 86 -18.89 -5.23 -12.68
CA TRP A 86 -18.92 -4.34 -11.55
C TRP A 86 -19.39 -2.94 -11.93
N THR A 87 -20.29 -2.41 -11.14
CA THR A 87 -20.75 -1.02 -11.22
C THR A 87 -20.54 -0.36 -9.87
N CYS A 88 -19.91 0.83 -9.86
CA CYS A 88 -19.76 1.63 -8.66
C CYS A 88 -20.40 3.00 -8.85
N LEU A 89 -21.24 3.41 -7.91
CA LEU A 89 -21.71 4.78 -7.80
C LEU A 89 -20.70 5.58 -6.99
N MET A 90 -20.13 6.61 -7.59
CA MET A 90 -19.15 7.49 -6.96
C MET A 90 -19.76 8.83 -6.64
N SER A 91 -19.48 9.36 -5.45
CA SER A 91 -19.80 10.73 -5.05
C SER A 91 -18.52 11.45 -4.65
N TRP A 92 -18.38 12.71 -5.08
CA TRP A 92 -17.25 13.57 -4.67
C TRP A 92 -17.68 15.04 -4.65
N SER A 93 -16.89 15.89 -4.01
CA SER A 93 -17.15 17.32 -3.89
C SER A 93 -16.25 18.12 -4.81
N ASP A 94 -16.81 18.67 -5.90
CA ASP A 94 -16.21 19.76 -6.67
C ASP A 94 -17.33 20.74 -7.04
N PRO A 95 -17.26 22.02 -6.63
CA PRO A 95 -18.30 23.00 -6.92
C PRO A 95 -18.52 23.26 -8.41
N ARG A 96 -17.60 22.81 -9.28
CA ARG A 96 -17.71 22.94 -10.74
C ARG A 96 -18.47 21.79 -11.38
N VAL A 97 -18.69 20.71 -10.64
CA VAL A 97 -19.38 19.51 -11.13
C VAL A 97 -20.78 19.43 -10.54
N ASN A 98 -21.77 19.53 -11.41
CA ASN A 98 -23.15 19.34 -10.99
C ASN A 98 -23.51 17.86 -11.02
N MET A 99 -23.73 17.28 -9.85
CA MET A 99 -24.23 15.91 -9.66
C MET A 99 -25.64 15.97 -9.09
N PRO A 100 -26.69 16.09 -9.92
CA PRO A 100 -28.07 16.27 -9.45
C PRO A 100 -28.52 15.16 -8.49
N ASP A 101 -28.10 13.93 -8.76
CA ASP A 101 -28.41 12.75 -7.96
C ASP A 101 -27.36 12.45 -6.87
N GLY A 102 -26.32 13.28 -6.76
CA GLY A 102 -25.22 13.12 -5.83
C GLY A 102 -24.23 12.00 -6.18
N TRP A 103 -24.43 11.28 -7.32
CA TRP A 103 -23.64 10.10 -7.69
C TRP A 103 -23.37 10.04 -9.20
N GLY A 104 -22.16 9.58 -9.54
CA GLY A 104 -21.76 9.23 -10.91
C GLY A 104 -21.54 7.74 -11.03
N LYS A 105 -22.06 7.11 -12.09
CA LYS A 105 -21.89 5.69 -12.36
C LYS A 105 -20.53 5.42 -13.01
N PHE A 106 -19.71 4.61 -12.37
CA PHE A 106 -18.49 4.04 -12.93
C PHE A 106 -18.70 2.56 -13.26
N GLU A 107 -18.17 2.13 -14.39
CA GLU A 107 -18.12 0.75 -14.80
C GLU A 107 -16.70 0.21 -14.60
N LEU A 108 -16.57 -0.97 -13.99
CA LEU A 108 -15.28 -1.55 -13.67
C LEU A 108 -15.12 -2.94 -14.27
N ASN A 109 -13.95 -3.16 -14.85
CA ASN A 109 -13.48 -4.49 -15.20
C ASN A 109 -12.40 -4.90 -14.19
N VAL A 110 -12.73 -5.82 -13.29
CA VAL A 110 -11.85 -6.25 -12.20
C VAL A 110 -11.19 -7.57 -12.55
N HIS A 111 -9.88 -7.59 -12.52
CA HIS A 111 -9.05 -8.74 -12.91
C HIS A 111 -8.68 -9.61 -11.69
N SER A 112 -8.41 -10.88 -11.93
CA SER A 112 -8.04 -11.85 -10.89
C SER A 112 -6.70 -11.55 -10.20
N ASN A 113 -5.86 -10.71 -10.80
CA ASN A 113 -4.57 -10.28 -10.22
C ASN A 113 -4.69 -9.12 -9.23
N GLY A 114 -5.92 -8.65 -8.93
CA GLY A 114 -6.14 -7.53 -8.02
C GLY A 114 -5.98 -6.15 -8.67
N CYS A 115 -6.01 -6.06 -9.99
CA CYS A 115 -6.09 -4.80 -10.74
C CYS A 115 -7.48 -4.62 -11.34
N TYR A 116 -7.83 -3.40 -11.70
CA TYR A 116 -9.07 -3.10 -12.40
C TYR A 116 -8.91 -1.89 -13.33
N THR A 117 -9.72 -1.88 -14.39
CA THR A 117 -9.96 -0.68 -15.20
C THR A 117 -11.30 -0.09 -14.79
N ALA A 118 -11.34 1.21 -14.57
CA ALA A 118 -12.56 1.95 -14.23
C ALA A 118 -12.84 3.03 -15.28
N THR A 119 -14.09 3.12 -15.73
CA THR A 119 -14.54 4.12 -16.71
C THR A 119 -15.60 4.99 -16.07
N GLY A 120 -15.39 6.32 -16.09
CA GLY A 120 -16.29 7.31 -15.52
C GLY A 120 -17.30 7.88 -16.51
N PRO A 121 -18.39 8.51 -16.03
CA PRO A 121 -19.40 9.11 -16.89
C PRO A 121 -18.90 10.45 -17.47
N THR A 122 -18.88 10.57 -18.79
CA THR A 122 -18.40 11.76 -19.52
C THR A 122 -19.02 13.08 -19.05
N LYS A 123 -20.28 13.06 -18.65
CA LYS A 123 -20.99 14.24 -18.14
C LYS A 123 -20.39 14.83 -16.85
N LEU A 124 -19.69 14.00 -16.08
CA LEU A 124 -19.16 14.39 -14.77
C LEU A 124 -17.64 14.52 -14.79
N VAL A 125 -16.96 13.61 -15.50
CA VAL A 125 -15.49 13.56 -15.52
C VAL A 125 -14.89 14.14 -16.81
N GLY A 126 -15.70 14.46 -17.82
CA GLY A 126 -15.24 14.91 -19.14
C GLY A 126 -14.97 13.76 -20.09
N PHE A 127 -14.53 14.10 -21.30
CA PHE A 127 -14.21 13.13 -22.35
C PHE A 127 -12.80 12.57 -22.21
N LEU A 128 -12.46 11.56 -23.01
CA LEU A 128 -11.13 10.96 -23.08
C LEU A 128 -10.02 11.99 -23.32
N THR A 129 -10.31 13.00 -24.10
CA THR A 129 -9.39 14.12 -24.39
C THR A 129 -9.92 15.38 -23.76
N ILE A 130 -9.06 16.12 -23.06
CA ILE A 130 -9.31 17.42 -22.46
C ILE A 130 -8.23 18.40 -22.89
N SER A 131 -8.53 19.69 -22.93
CA SER A 131 -7.55 20.73 -23.24
C SER A 131 -6.89 21.24 -21.96
N ASP A 132 -5.56 21.30 -21.94
CA ASP A 132 -4.81 21.89 -20.82
C ASP A 132 -4.88 23.43 -20.82
N THR A 133 -4.26 24.06 -19.83
CA THR A 133 -4.22 25.53 -19.70
C THR A 133 -3.49 26.24 -20.86
N ALA A 134 -2.72 25.52 -21.67
CA ALA A 134 -2.06 26.03 -22.86
C ALA A 134 -2.87 25.75 -24.14
N GLY A 135 -4.07 25.19 -24.04
CA GLY A 135 -4.93 24.82 -25.16
C GLY A 135 -4.49 23.57 -25.91
N ARG A 136 -3.64 22.72 -25.32
CA ARG A 136 -3.20 21.47 -25.92
C ARG A 136 -4.11 20.33 -25.49
N ASP A 137 -4.43 19.48 -26.42
CA ASP A 137 -5.21 18.27 -26.14
C ASP A 137 -4.34 17.22 -25.44
N VAL A 138 -4.82 16.75 -24.30
CA VAL A 138 -4.16 15.73 -23.46
C VAL A 138 -5.17 14.68 -23.02
N THR A 139 -4.68 13.48 -22.71
CA THR A 139 -5.52 12.42 -22.18
C THR A 139 -6.05 12.79 -20.81
N ASN A 140 -7.35 12.62 -20.62
CA ASN A 140 -8.03 12.81 -19.35
C ASN A 140 -7.74 11.62 -18.42
N PRO A 141 -7.04 11.84 -17.30
CA PRO A 141 -6.64 10.72 -16.43
C PRO A 141 -7.81 10.10 -15.65
N VAL A 142 -8.99 10.70 -15.67
CA VAL A 142 -10.17 10.27 -14.88
C VAL A 142 -11.24 9.62 -15.74
N PHE A 143 -11.16 9.78 -17.07
CA PHE A 143 -12.15 9.23 -17.99
C PHE A 143 -12.14 7.70 -17.97
N GLU A 144 -10.97 7.12 -18.14
CA GLU A 144 -10.69 5.68 -18.02
C GLU A 144 -9.32 5.52 -17.39
N PHE A 145 -9.23 4.69 -16.38
CA PHE A 145 -7.98 4.49 -15.67
C PHE A 145 -7.85 3.09 -15.10
N ASP A 146 -6.61 2.62 -15.05
CA ASP A 146 -6.24 1.39 -14.39
C ASP A 146 -5.77 1.68 -12.96
N SER A 147 -6.13 0.78 -12.06
CA SER A 147 -5.61 0.78 -10.69
C SER A 147 -5.42 -0.66 -10.21
N CYS A 148 -4.51 -0.82 -9.27
CA CYS A 148 -4.26 -2.09 -8.61
C CYS A 148 -4.30 -1.87 -7.10
N PHE A 149 -4.72 -2.89 -6.39
CA PHE A 149 -4.68 -2.89 -4.95
C PHE A 149 -3.22 -3.04 -4.48
N ASP A 150 -2.51 -1.93 -4.35
CA ASP A 150 -1.12 -1.88 -3.92
C ASP A 150 -0.97 -1.01 -2.66
N PRO A 151 -0.46 -1.56 -1.55
CA PRO A 151 -0.27 -0.82 -0.31
C PRO A 151 0.74 0.32 -0.41
N ASN A 152 1.62 0.27 -1.40
CA ASN A 152 2.67 1.27 -1.60
C ASN A 152 2.26 2.38 -2.57
N SER A 153 1.12 2.24 -3.24
CA SER A 153 0.54 3.28 -4.08
C SER A 153 -0.34 4.21 -3.26
N SER A 154 -0.72 5.34 -3.86
CA SER A 154 -1.74 6.22 -3.30
C SER A 154 -3.15 5.60 -3.30
N ASN A 155 -3.32 4.47 -3.95
CA ASN A 155 -4.51 3.65 -3.87
C ASN A 155 -4.42 2.81 -2.61
N ALA A 156 -5.31 3.03 -1.65
CA ALA A 156 -5.34 2.21 -0.46
C ALA A 156 -5.56 0.74 -0.85
N PRO A 157 -4.67 -0.17 -0.44
CA PRO A 157 -4.84 -1.58 -0.74
C PRO A 157 -6.04 -2.09 0.02
N THR A 158 -6.92 -2.74 -0.67
CA THR A 158 -8.11 -3.25 -0.05
C THR A 158 -8.24 -4.72 -0.33
N GLY A 159 -8.05 -5.52 0.72
CA GLY A 159 -8.27 -6.95 0.72
C GLY A 159 -7.28 -7.80 -0.10
N VAL A 160 -6.27 -7.25 -0.75
CA VAL A 160 -5.02 -7.96 -0.96
C VAL A 160 -4.26 -7.83 0.35
N VAL A 161 -3.82 -8.93 0.90
CA VAL A 161 -2.92 -8.91 2.06
C VAL A 161 -1.56 -8.45 1.57
N PHE A 162 -1.39 -7.17 1.40
CA PHE A 162 -0.07 -6.59 1.25
C PHE A 162 0.49 -6.34 2.64
N SER A 163 1.68 -6.78 2.87
CA SER A 163 2.40 -6.38 4.06
C SER A 163 2.62 -4.88 4.04
N SER A 164 2.37 -4.20 5.13
CA SER A 164 2.80 -2.81 5.30
C SER A 164 4.31 -2.68 5.11
N VAL A 165 4.77 -1.56 4.59
CA VAL A 165 6.19 -1.29 4.35
C VAL A 165 6.64 -0.15 5.26
N LEU A 166 7.64 -0.43 6.07
CA LEU A 166 8.33 0.59 6.86
C LEU A 166 9.32 1.34 5.96
N THR A 167 9.29 2.65 5.99
CA THR A 167 10.21 3.52 5.25
C THR A 167 10.83 4.53 6.19
N ILE A 168 12.14 4.74 6.07
CA ILE A 168 12.84 5.84 6.75
C ILE A 168 12.56 7.12 5.97
N THR A 169 12.08 8.17 6.65
CA THR A 169 11.77 9.46 6.04
C THR A 169 12.79 10.54 6.38
N SER A 170 13.63 10.32 7.39
CA SER A 170 14.76 11.22 7.69
C SER A 170 15.94 10.96 6.76
N THR A 171 16.63 12.02 6.39
CA THR A 171 17.90 11.97 5.62
C THR A 171 19.14 12.00 6.52
N ALA A 172 18.95 12.33 7.79
CA ALA A 172 19.96 12.34 8.84
C ALA A 172 19.32 11.99 10.18
N VAL A 173 20.13 11.65 11.16
CA VAL A 173 19.68 11.43 12.54
C VAL A 173 19.28 12.78 13.13
N GLY A 174 18.07 12.89 13.64
CA GLY A 174 17.60 14.05 14.38
C GLY A 174 18.00 14.01 15.86
N SER A 175 17.56 15.01 16.62
CA SER A 175 17.72 15.03 18.08
C SER A 175 16.39 15.39 18.75
N SER A 176 16.01 14.64 19.76
CA SER A 176 14.86 14.96 20.59
C SER A 176 15.15 16.14 21.54
N SER A 177 14.13 16.69 22.17
CA SER A 177 14.28 17.73 23.20
C SER A 177 15.12 17.30 24.43
N ARG A 178 15.33 15.99 24.59
CA ARG A 178 16.19 15.41 25.62
C ARG A 178 17.58 15.03 25.11
N GLY A 179 17.94 15.45 23.88
CA GLY A 179 19.24 15.15 23.27
C GLY A 179 19.40 13.70 22.79
N MET A 180 18.33 12.89 22.79
CA MET A 180 18.40 11.53 22.25
C MET A 180 18.33 11.54 20.71
N PRO A 181 19.13 10.71 20.03
CA PRO A 181 19.04 10.56 18.57
C PRO A 181 17.65 10.09 18.16
N THR A 182 17.17 10.64 17.06
CA THR A 182 15.83 10.28 16.53
C THR A 182 15.87 9.99 15.04
N VAL A 183 14.97 9.13 14.59
CA VAL A 183 14.78 8.80 13.19
C VAL A 183 13.29 8.78 12.89
N ASP A 184 12.88 9.51 11.85
CA ASP A 184 11.49 9.49 11.39
C ASP A 184 11.25 8.33 10.46
N VAL A 185 10.15 7.63 10.71
CA VAL A 185 9.71 6.48 9.95
C VAL A 185 8.23 6.62 9.56
N SER A 186 7.86 5.97 8.48
CA SER A 186 6.49 5.90 8.00
C SER A 186 6.14 4.45 7.70
N CYS A 187 4.98 4.01 8.14
CA CYS A 187 4.39 2.73 7.76
C CYS A 187 3.39 2.96 6.63
N SER A 188 3.53 2.24 5.52
CA SER A 188 2.54 2.32 4.43
C SER A 188 1.20 1.72 4.83
N LEU A 189 0.16 2.03 4.05
CA LEU A 189 -1.09 1.29 4.16
C LEU A 189 -0.85 -0.17 3.81
N GLY A 190 -1.36 -1.08 4.62
CA GLY A 190 -1.21 -2.53 4.45
C GLY A 190 -1.83 -3.26 5.63
N GLU A 191 -1.84 -4.59 5.62
CA GLU A 191 -2.33 -5.35 6.76
C GLU A 191 -1.33 -5.36 7.92
N LYS A 192 -1.86 -5.33 9.12
CA LYS A 192 -1.13 -5.51 10.40
C LYS A 192 -0.08 -4.45 10.72
N GLY A 193 0.04 -3.38 9.92
CA GLY A 193 1.01 -2.34 10.20
C GLY A 193 2.48 -2.79 10.13
N CYS A 194 3.34 -1.98 10.72
CA CYS A 194 4.78 -2.23 10.77
C CYS A 194 5.20 -2.43 12.23
N VAL A 195 5.48 -3.68 12.60
CA VAL A 195 5.91 -4.02 13.97
C VAL A 195 7.25 -4.74 13.89
N GLY A 196 8.16 -4.41 14.78
CA GLY A 196 9.47 -5.03 14.81
C GLY A 196 10.43 -4.33 15.75
N ALA A 197 11.72 -4.56 15.51
CA ALA A 197 12.81 -3.88 16.20
C ALA A 197 13.75 -3.23 15.18
N VAL A 198 14.34 -2.11 15.54
CA VAL A 198 15.46 -1.50 14.83
C VAL A 198 16.69 -1.48 15.72
N THR A 199 17.80 -1.96 15.20
CA THR A 199 19.12 -1.85 15.84
C THR A 199 19.88 -0.72 15.15
N ALA A 200 20.30 0.26 15.94
CA ALA A 200 21.21 1.30 15.51
C ALA A 200 22.63 0.90 15.87
N GLN A 201 23.44 0.62 14.86
CA GLN A 201 24.86 0.28 15.00
C GLN A 201 25.70 1.53 14.87
N SER A 202 26.60 1.77 15.84
CA SER A 202 27.53 2.91 15.85
C SER A 202 28.90 2.47 16.33
N ALA A 203 29.87 3.38 16.22
CA ALA A 203 31.23 3.14 16.74
C ALA A 203 31.28 2.93 18.28
N THR A 204 30.27 3.41 19.01
CA THR A 204 30.17 3.28 20.46
C THR A 204 29.38 2.05 20.93
N GLY A 205 28.84 1.28 19.99
CA GLY A 205 28.05 0.07 20.27
C GLY A 205 26.68 0.09 19.59
N ASP A 206 25.99 -1.03 19.74
CA ASP A 206 24.68 -1.26 19.15
C ASP A 206 23.58 -0.98 20.18
N THR A 207 22.52 -0.35 19.75
CA THR A 207 21.32 -0.12 20.56
C THR A 207 20.08 -0.51 19.79
N ALA A 208 19.09 -1.08 20.47
CA ALA A 208 17.86 -1.53 19.84
C ALA A 208 16.62 -0.85 20.44
N VAL A 209 15.62 -0.61 19.61
CA VAL A 209 14.32 -0.11 20.02
C VAL A 209 13.22 -0.82 19.22
N ASP A 210 12.14 -1.17 19.90
CA ASP A 210 10.95 -1.70 19.25
C ASP A 210 10.17 -0.57 18.56
N TYR A 211 9.53 -0.92 17.44
CA TYR A 211 8.56 -0.06 16.77
C TYR A 211 7.25 -0.81 16.56
N ASP A 212 6.14 -0.07 16.70
CA ASP A 212 4.78 -0.54 16.46
C ASP A 212 3.97 0.61 15.85
N LEU A 213 3.77 0.54 14.54
CA LEU A 213 3.04 1.54 13.78
C LEU A 213 1.83 0.91 13.09
N GLU A 214 0.68 1.48 13.34
CA GLU A 214 -0.51 1.17 12.55
C GLU A 214 -0.30 1.53 11.07
N PRO A 215 -1.06 0.88 10.15
CA PRO A 215 -1.04 1.23 8.74
C PRO A 215 -1.26 2.72 8.49
N GLY A 216 -0.45 3.32 7.62
CA GLY A 216 -0.52 4.73 7.24
C GLY A 216 0.05 5.71 8.28
N ARG A 217 0.59 5.24 9.41
CA ARG A 217 1.13 6.10 10.46
C ARG A 217 2.59 6.48 10.23
N LYS A 218 2.92 7.65 10.71
CA LYS A 218 4.29 8.15 10.84
C LYS A 218 4.65 8.24 12.32
N SER A 219 5.92 8.02 12.63
CA SER A 219 6.44 8.13 14.00
C SER A 219 7.90 8.57 14.00
N THR A 220 8.31 9.15 15.10
CA THR A 220 9.72 9.44 15.38
C THR A 220 10.21 8.42 16.40
N LEU A 221 11.15 7.58 16.01
CA LEU A 221 11.78 6.60 16.88
C LEU A 221 12.94 7.27 17.64
N SER A 222 12.93 7.18 18.94
CA SER A 222 14.05 7.64 19.79
C SER A 222 15.01 6.47 19.98
N LEU A 223 16.24 6.64 19.54
CA LEU A 223 17.28 5.61 19.67
C LEU A 223 17.98 5.78 21.03
N PRO A 224 18.09 4.72 21.85
CA PRO A 224 18.83 4.79 23.09
C PRO A 224 20.33 5.05 22.86
N GLY A 225 20.97 5.74 23.80
CA GLY A 225 22.40 6.00 23.75
C GLY A 225 22.78 7.30 23.03
N GLN A 226 24.09 7.55 22.95
CA GLN A 226 24.67 8.66 22.23
C GLN A 226 25.67 8.12 21.21
N PRO A 227 25.26 7.89 19.99
CA PRO A 227 26.14 7.38 18.95
C PRO A 227 27.19 8.41 18.59
N VAL A 228 28.38 7.93 18.28
CA VAL A 228 29.46 8.74 17.72
C VAL A 228 29.65 8.38 16.26
N GLY A 229 29.59 9.37 15.38
CA GLY A 229 29.66 9.17 13.92
C GLY A 229 28.38 8.61 13.32
N PRO A 230 28.39 8.33 12.02
CA PRO A 230 27.20 7.86 11.31
C PRO A 230 26.71 6.53 11.90
N ILE A 231 25.39 6.36 11.93
CA ILE A 231 24.74 5.12 12.37
C ILE A 231 24.25 4.28 11.19
N THR A 232 24.25 2.97 11.37
CA THR A 232 23.60 2.04 10.44
C THR A 232 22.38 1.47 11.13
N LEU A 233 21.20 1.66 10.52
CA LEU A 233 19.94 1.11 10.99
C LEU A 233 19.72 -0.25 10.38
N MET A 234 19.50 -1.26 11.19
CA MET A 234 19.16 -2.62 10.80
C MET A 234 17.79 -2.97 11.37
N PHE A 235 16.85 -3.33 10.52
CA PHE A 235 15.48 -3.62 10.90
C PHE A 235 15.23 -5.12 10.95
N ALA A 236 14.54 -5.57 12.00
CA ALA A 236 14.05 -6.94 12.18
C ALA A 236 12.52 -6.90 12.28
N PRO A 237 11.80 -6.91 11.15
CA PRO A 237 10.33 -6.82 11.14
C PRO A 237 9.72 -8.12 11.68
N ARG A 238 8.71 -8.00 12.54
CA ARG A 238 7.79 -9.06 12.97
C ARG A 238 6.53 -9.08 12.12
N THR A 239 6.05 -7.91 11.74
CA THR A 239 4.98 -7.72 10.74
C THR A 239 5.38 -6.62 9.77
N GLY A 240 4.86 -6.71 8.56
CA GLY A 240 5.26 -5.80 7.49
C GLY A 240 6.62 -6.15 6.91
N THR A 241 7.12 -5.28 6.06
CA THR A 241 8.48 -5.32 5.51
C THR A 241 9.25 -4.08 5.95
N ALA A 242 10.56 -4.15 5.96
CA ALA A 242 11.42 -3.06 6.36
C ALA A 242 12.51 -2.80 5.31
N PRO A 243 13.10 -1.60 5.27
CA PRO A 243 14.16 -1.28 4.35
C PRO A 243 15.42 -2.11 4.62
N ALA A 244 16.25 -2.26 3.60
CA ALA A 244 17.61 -2.77 3.73
C ALA A 244 18.40 -1.92 4.76
N PRO A 245 19.52 -2.44 5.30
CA PRO A 245 20.37 -1.67 6.20
C PRO A 245 20.68 -0.28 5.64
N THR A 246 20.34 0.76 6.40
CA THR A 246 20.42 2.15 5.93
C THR A 246 21.37 2.94 6.82
N ARG A 247 22.35 3.61 6.19
CA ARG A 247 23.31 4.46 6.89
C ARG A 247 22.83 5.90 6.91
N LEU A 248 22.77 6.51 8.10
CA LEU A 248 22.39 7.89 8.31
C LEU A 248 23.56 8.67 8.94
N PRO A 249 23.87 9.87 8.42
CA PRO A 249 24.81 10.78 9.09
C PRO A 249 24.22 11.33 10.38
N LEU A 250 25.05 11.68 11.35
CA LEU A 250 24.68 12.56 12.45
C LEU A 250 24.60 14.00 11.92
N PRO A 251 23.82 14.89 12.58
CA PRO A 251 23.71 16.30 12.21
C PRO A 251 25.01 17.06 12.35
#